data_40cc433345aca2387733b860a14a0a6d
#
_entry.id   40cc433345aca2387733b860a14a0a6d
#
_cell.length_a   1.000
_cell.length_b   1.000
_cell.length_c   1.000
_cell.angle_alpha   90.00
_cell.angle_beta   90.00
_cell.angle_gamma   90.00
#
_symmetry.space_group_name_H-M   'P 1'
#
loop_
_entity.id
_entity.type
_entity.pdbx_description
1 polymer ?
#
loop_
_entity_poly.entity_id
_entity_poly.type
_entity_poly.pdbx_seq_one_letter_code
_entity_poly.pdbx_strand_id
1 'polypeptide(L)'
;HGTEDSVLQIAVGHLDWTSLPTGGESTHCVLSGHRGLPSAKLFTNLDQLVEGDTFVIRVLDEVLTYEVDRILIVEPDDVSSLEIEPGKALCTLVTCTPYGVNSHRLLVRGHRVENQSEAIRVTSDAIQIEPLLVAPAVALPILLILLIVLLASGGKKKPKGGKRNANA
;
A
#
# COMPACT_ATOMS: atom_id res chain seq x y z
N HIS A 1 -18.01 7.14 0.17
CA HIS A 1 -18.86 7.06 1.34
C HIS A 1 -19.65 5.75 1.29
N GLY A 2 -19.82 5.07 2.43
CA GLY A 2 -20.48 3.77 2.50
C GLY A 2 -19.52 2.59 2.29
N THR A 3 -20.05 1.37 2.45
CA THR A 3 -19.31 0.11 2.37
C THR A 3 -19.85 -0.80 1.25
N GLU A 4 -20.44 -0.21 0.21
CA GLU A 4 -20.88 -0.94 -0.96
C GLU A 4 -19.68 -1.52 -1.74
N ASP A 5 -19.90 -2.62 -2.43
CA ASP A 5 -18.86 -3.29 -3.22
C ASP A 5 -18.12 -2.34 -4.18
N SER A 6 -18.85 -1.42 -4.80
CA SER A 6 -18.28 -0.42 -5.72
C SER A 6 -17.24 0.48 -5.05
N VAL A 7 -17.41 0.78 -3.76
CA VAL A 7 -16.47 1.57 -2.95
C VAL A 7 -15.30 0.70 -2.50
N LEU A 8 -15.59 -0.45 -1.91
CA LEU A 8 -14.59 -1.33 -1.31
C LEU A 8 -13.63 -1.96 -2.33
N GLN A 9 -14.02 -2.06 -3.61
CA GLN A 9 -13.14 -2.52 -4.69
C GLN A 9 -11.97 -1.57 -4.99
N ILE A 10 -12.09 -0.30 -4.62
CA ILE A 10 -11.11 0.74 -4.98
C ILE A 10 -10.60 1.53 -3.77
N ALA A 11 -11.30 1.51 -2.65
CA ALA A 11 -11.01 2.37 -1.51
C ALA A 11 -11.43 1.74 -0.18
N VAL A 12 -11.10 2.45 0.91
CA VAL A 12 -11.64 2.20 2.24
C VAL A 12 -12.99 2.90 2.35
N GLY A 13 -14.01 2.19 2.83
CA GLY A 13 -15.36 2.69 3.06
C GLY A 13 -15.61 3.05 4.52
N HIS A 14 -16.47 4.03 4.74
CA HIS A 14 -16.94 4.40 6.08
C HIS A 14 -18.29 3.72 6.35
N LEU A 15 -18.46 3.13 7.54
CA LEU A 15 -19.75 2.55 7.96
C LEU A 15 -20.75 3.67 8.29
N ASP A 16 -21.81 3.79 7.52
CA ASP A 16 -22.75 4.93 7.53
C ASP A 16 -23.41 5.21 8.89
N TRP A 17 -23.62 4.17 9.71
CA TRP A 17 -24.24 4.29 11.02
C TRP A 17 -23.24 4.61 12.16
N THR A 18 -21.96 4.83 11.85
CA THR A 18 -20.92 5.21 12.80
C THR A 18 -20.58 6.70 12.69
N SER A 19 -19.84 7.23 13.68
CA SER A 19 -19.41 8.63 13.67
C SER A 19 -18.52 8.92 12.45
N LEU A 20 -18.63 10.12 11.89
CA LEU A 20 -17.70 10.57 10.87
C LEU A 20 -16.26 10.63 11.42
N PRO A 21 -15.23 10.49 10.58
CA PRO A 21 -13.83 10.49 10.98
C PRO A 21 -13.33 11.92 11.32
N THR A 22 -14.00 12.59 12.24
CA THR A 22 -13.69 13.97 12.67
C THR A 22 -12.87 14.04 13.96
N GLY A 23 -12.66 12.90 14.65
CA GLY A 23 -11.79 12.81 15.83
C GLY A 23 -12.30 13.54 17.08
N GLY A 24 -13.59 13.86 17.17
CA GLY A 24 -14.20 14.52 18.30
C GLY A 24 -14.44 13.59 19.51
N GLU A 25 -14.58 14.16 20.70
CA GLU A 25 -14.94 13.41 21.91
C GLU A 25 -16.31 12.72 21.76
N SER A 26 -16.44 11.57 22.40
CA SER A 26 -17.65 10.73 22.32
C SER A 26 -18.01 10.35 20.88
N THR A 27 -17.00 10.06 20.05
CA THR A 27 -17.17 9.56 18.68
C THR A 27 -16.49 8.21 18.50
N HIS A 28 -17.06 7.38 17.65
CA HIS A 28 -16.45 6.14 17.19
C HIS A 28 -16.63 6.00 15.68
N CYS A 29 -15.58 6.28 14.93
CA CYS A 29 -15.55 6.10 13.48
C CYS A 29 -15.16 4.67 13.14
N VAL A 30 -15.83 4.07 12.15
CA VAL A 30 -15.47 2.73 11.66
C VAL A 30 -15.21 2.77 10.16
N LEU A 31 -14.02 2.33 9.80
CA LEU A 31 -13.55 2.26 8.42
C LEU A 31 -13.35 0.80 8.00
N SER A 32 -13.96 0.40 6.91
CA SER A 32 -13.85 -0.95 6.36
C SER A 32 -13.04 -0.96 5.07
N GLY A 33 -12.19 -1.95 4.93
CA GLY A 33 -11.40 -2.13 3.71
C GLY A 33 -11.14 -3.61 3.41
N HIS A 34 -11.05 -3.92 2.12
CA HIS A 34 -10.71 -5.26 1.70
C HIS A 34 -9.28 -5.66 2.05
N ARG A 35 -9.11 -6.96 2.19
CA ARG A 35 -7.83 -7.63 2.35
C ARG A 35 -7.56 -8.53 1.15
N GLY A 36 -6.35 -8.42 0.57
CA GLY A 36 -5.92 -9.31 -0.50
C GLY A 36 -6.49 -9.02 -1.89
N LEU A 37 -6.92 -7.80 -2.16
CA LEU A 37 -7.24 -7.39 -3.53
C LEU A 37 -5.98 -7.35 -4.39
N PRO A 38 -6.00 -7.92 -5.62
CA PRO A 38 -4.85 -7.85 -6.52
C PRO A 38 -4.51 -6.42 -6.96
N SER A 39 -5.52 -5.55 -7.00
CA SER A 39 -5.42 -4.17 -7.50
C SER A 39 -4.99 -3.15 -6.45
N ALA A 40 -5.17 -3.45 -5.15
CA ALA A 40 -4.89 -2.50 -4.08
C ALA A 40 -4.58 -3.21 -2.76
N LYS A 41 -3.56 -2.72 -2.05
CA LYS A 41 -3.18 -3.29 -0.75
C LYS A 41 -4.22 -3.04 0.33
N LEU A 42 -4.90 -1.89 0.35
CA LEU A 42 -5.88 -1.48 1.35
C LEU A 42 -5.49 -1.97 2.77
N PHE A 43 -6.33 -2.83 3.39
CA PHE A 43 -6.09 -3.38 4.72
C PHE A 43 -5.41 -4.77 4.71
N THR A 44 -4.65 -5.11 3.66
CA THR A 44 -3.97 -6.42 3.54
C THR A 44 -3.05 -6.72 4.71
N ASN A 45 -2.37 -5.71 5.24
CA ASN A 45 -1.40 -5.86 6.33
C ASN A 45 -1.94 -5.40 7.70
N LEU A 46 -3.25 -5.23 7.84
CA LEU A 46 -3.85 -4.75 9.09
C LEU A 46 -3.58 -5.68 10.27
N ASP A 47 -3.39 -6.96 10.02
CA ASP A 47 -3.05 -7.98 11.01
C ASP A 47 -1.60 -7.90 11.54
N GLN A 48 -0.78 -7.02 10.99
CA GLN A 48 0.59 -6.78 11.48
C GLN A 48 0.64 -5.70 12.57
N LEU A 49 -0.43 -4.92 12.74
CA LEU A 49 -0.52 -3.95 13.82
C LEU A 49 -0.65 -4.65 15.16
N VAL A 50 0.00 -4.08 16.16
CA VAL A 50 -0.09 -4.51 17.55
C VAL A 50 -0.55 -3.34 18.46
N GLU A 51 -0.99 -3.63 19.66
CA GLU A 51 -1.35 -2.59 20.64
C GLU A 51 -0.13 -1.70 20.93
N GLY A 52 -0.34 -0.37 20.91
CA GLY A 52 0.70 0.65 21.00
C GLY A 52 1.21 1.17 19.66
N ASP A 53 0.93 0.48 18.53
CA ASP A 53 1.20 1.03 17.21
C ASP A 53 0.29 2.22 16.91
N THR A 54 0.67 3.05 15.95
CA THR A 54 -0.14 4.20 15.55
C THR A 54 -0.57 4.10 14.09
N PHE A 55 -1.79 4.57 13.81
CA PHE A 55 -2.24 4.81 12.44
C PHE A 55 -2.81 6.22 12.30
N VAL A 56 -2.83 6.71 11.07
CA VAL A 56 -3.20 8.10 10.77
C VAL A 56 -4.35 8.12 9.76
N ILE A 57 -5.36 8.93 10.05
CA ILE A 57 -6.44 9.25 9.13
C ILE A 57 -6.29 10.70 8.70
N ARG A 58 -6.40 10.94 7.39
CA ARG A 58 -6.41 12.28 6.82
C ARG A 58 -7.79 12.58 6.27
N VAL A 59 -8.38 13.65 6.80
CA VAL A 59 -9.70 14.11 6.36
C VAL A 59 -9.58 15.58 6.03
N LEU A 60 -9.75 15.91 4.74
CA LEU A 60 -9.50 17.27 4.24
C LEU A 60 -8.08 17.74 4.65
N ASP A 61 -8.00 18.84 5.38
CA ASP A 61 -6.73 19.42 5.85
C ASP A 61 -6.32 18.94 7.26
N GLU A 62 -7.11 18.06 7.87
CA GLU A 62 -6.85 17.55 9.22
C GLU A 62 -6.14 16.20 9.19
N VAL A 63 -5.21 16.04 10.12
CA VAL A 63 -4.49 14.80 10.40
C VAL A 63 -4.90 14.30 11.77
N LEU A 64 -5.41 13.06 11.83
CA LEU A 64 -5.90 12.44 13.04
C LEU A 64 -5.06 11.20 13.33
N THR A 65 -4.25 11.25 14.40
CA THR A 65 -3.43 10.11 14.84
C THR A 65 -4.16 9.31 15.89
N TYR A 66 -4.18 8.00 15.72
CA TYR A 66 -4.78 7.05 16.67
C TYR A 66 -3.72 6.03 17.09
N GLU A 67 -3.67 5.72 18.39
CA GLU A 67 -2.86 4.65 18.95
C GLU A 67 -3.73 3.42 19.16
N VAL A 68 -3.29 2.27 18.68
CA VAL A 68 -4.00 0.99 18.78
C VAL A 68 -4.12 0.59 20.23
N ASP A 69 -5.34 0.46 20.73
CA ASP A 69 -5.65 0.08 22.10
C ASP A 69 -6.36 -1.28 22.25
N ARG A 70 -6.85 -1.82 21.12
CA ARG A 70 -7.55 -3.12 21.14
C ARG A 70 -7.55 -3.77 19.76
N ILE A 71 -7.29 -5.09 19.73
CA ILE A 71 -7.39 -5.91 18.52
C ILE A 71 -8.31 -7.08 18.82
N LEU A 72 -9.36 -7.25 18.00
CA LEU A 72 -10.38 -8.30 18.17
C LEU A 72 -10.62 -9.04 16.86
N ILE A 73 -11.00 -10.31 17.01
CA ILE A 73 -11.57 -11.11 15.92
C ILE A 73 -12.99 -11.47 16.34
N VAL A 74 -13.96 -11.07 15.54
CA VAL A 74 -15.39 -11.21 15.85
C VAL A 74 -16.15 -11.84 14.69
N GLU A 75 -17.35 -12.34 14.95
CA GLU A 75 -18.29 -12.76 13.91
C GLU A 75 -18.70 -11.55 13.04
N PRO A 76 -19.10 -11.76 11.79
CA PRO A 76 -19.46 -10.67 10.87
C PRO A 76 -20.56 -9.74 11.35
N ASP A 77 -21.48 -10.26 12.16
CA ASP A 77 -22.67 -9.54 12.66
C ASP A 77 -22.47 -9.00 14.08
N ASP A 78 -21.31 -9.25 14.71
CA ASP A 78 -21.00 -8.73 16.05
C ASP A 78 -20.49 -7.30 15.96
N VAL A 79 -21.35 -6.37 16.31
CA VAL A 79 -21.06 -4.91 16.33
C VAL A 79 -20.88 -4.35 17.76
N SER A 80 -20.90 -5.20 18.77
CA SER A 80 -20.84 -4.79 20.19
C SER A 80 -19.60 -3.98 20.53
N SER A 81 -18.49 -4.22 19.83
CA SER A 81 -17.22 -3.51 20.03
C SER A 81 -17.14 -2.15 19.32
N LEU A 82 -18.18 -1.77 18.56
CA LEU A 82 -18.20 -0.55 17.76
C LEU A 82 -19.03 0.58 18.38
N GLU A 83 -19.49 0.38 19.60
CA GLU A 83 -20.27 1.37 20.36
C GLU A 83 -19.43 2.61 20.71
N ILE A 84 -20.10 3.76 20.85
CA ILE A 84 -19.48 5.00 21.29
C ILE A 84 -19.19 4.89 22.80
N GLU A 85 -17.95 5.15 23.18
CA GLU A 85 -17.55 5.29 24.58
C GLU A 85 -17.54 6.77 24.99
N PRO A 86 -18.30 7.19 26.00
CA PRO A 86 -18.34 8.59 26.43
C PRO A 86 -16.96 9.16 26.75
N GLY A 87 -16.67 10.36 26.25
CA GLY A 87 -15.41 11.07 26.46
C GLY A 87 -14.24 10.56 25.62
N LYS A 88 -14.40 9.47 24.85
CA LYS A 88 -13.33 8.95 24.00
C LYS A 88 -13.57 9.31 22.53
N ALA A 89 -12.48 9.56 21.82
CA ALA A 89 -12.46 9.67 20.35
C ALA A 89 -11.83 8.38 19.81
N LEU A 90 -12.65 7.50 19.25
CA LEU A 90 -12.25 6.17 18.79
C LEU A 90 -12.34 6.06 17.28
N CYS A 91 -11.43 5.24 16.71
CA CYS A 91 -11.52 4.78 15.34
C CYS A 91 -11.20 3.30 15.26
N THR A 92 -12.03 2.53 14.54
CA THR A 92 -11.80 1.11 14.30
C THR A 92 -11.62 0.85 12.82
N LEU A 93 -10.54 0.16 12.48
CA LEU A 93 -10.27 -0.36 11.14
C LEU A 93 -10.76 -1.80 11.08
N VAL A 94 -11.56 -2.13 10.07
CA VAL A 94 -12.22 -3.43 9.91
C VAL A 94 -11.82 -4.10 8.60
N THR A 95 -11.43 -5.36 8.68
CA THR A 95 -11.20 -6.18 7.48
C THR A 95 -11.64 -7.63 7.69
N CYS A 96 -11.71 -8.41 6.62
CA CYS A 96 -12.04 -9.83 6.69
C CYS A 96 -10.84 -10.66 7.18
N THR A 97 -11.13 -11.72 7.94
CA THR A 97 -10.13 -12.68 8.45
C THR A 97 -10.76 -14.07 8.60
N PRO A 98 -9.99 -15.21 8.58
CA PRO A 98 -8.64 -15.34 8.06
C PRO A 98 -8.52 -15.01 6.56
N TYR A 99 -7.30 -14.72 6.10
CA TYR A 99 -7.04 -14.42 4.69
C TYR A 99 -7.58 -15.51 3.75
N GLY A 100 -8.37 -15.12 2.76
CA GLY A 100 -8.97 -16.02 1.77
C GLY A 100 -10.18 -16.82 2.27
N VAL A 101 -10.42 -16.95 3.59
CA VAL A 101 -11.60 -17.61 4.17
C VAL A 101 -12.69 -16.60 4.48
N ASN A 102 -12.34 -15.46 5.07
CA ASN A 102 -13.19 -14.30 5.32
C ASN A 102 -14.40 -14.59 6.24
N SER A 103 -14.30 -15.61 7.10
CA SER A 103 -15.39 -16.04 7.99
C SER A 103 -15.65 -15.07 9.16
N HIS A 104 -14.64 -14.31 9.55
CA HIS A 104 -14.69 -13.37 10.68
C HIS A 104 -14.27 -11.97 10.24
N ARG A 105 -14.32 -11.04 11.18
CA ARG A 105 -13.80 -9.67 11.02
C ARG A 105 -12.67 -9.43 12.00
N LEU A 106 -11.56 -8.90 11.48
CA LEU A 106 -10.48 -8.34 12.28
C LEU A 106 -10.79 -6.87 12.53
N LEU A 107 -10.85 -6.49 13.80
CA LEU A 107 -11.06 -5.12 14.25
C LEU A 107 -9.77 -4.64 14.91
N VAL A 108 -9.21 -3.55 14.41
CA VAL A 108 -8.07 -2.86 15.02
C VAL A 108 -8.58 -1.49 15.45
N ARG A 109 -8.79 -1.34 16.77
CA ARG A 109 -9.31 -0.10 17.35
C ARG A 109 -8.16 0.75 17.86
N GLY A 110 -8.26 2.06 17.65
CA GLY A 110 -7.36 3.04 18.26
C GLY A 110 -8.13 4.17 18.92
N HIS A 111 -7.52 4.74 19.93
CA HIS A 111 -7.96 5.99 20.57
C HIS A 111 -7.15 7.18 20.05
N ARG A 112 -7.78 8.35 20.00
CA ARG A 112 -7.15 9.57 19.50
C ARG A 112 -5.99 9.98 20.40
N VAL A 113 -4.82 10.27 19.79
CA VAL A 113 -3.65 10.81 20.47
C VAL A 113 -3.22 12.12 19.80
N GLU A 114 -2.37 12.90 20.46
CA GLU A 114 -1.81 14.12 19.87
C GLU A 114 -1.00 13.79 18.61
N ASN A 115 -1.10 14.65 17.61
CA ASN A 115 -0.34 14.48 16.38
C ASN A 115 1.15 14.69 16.68
N GLN A 116 1.93 13.63 16.61
CA GLN A 116 3.38 13.75 16.66
C GLN A 116 3.87 14.36 15.35
N SER A 117 4.77 15.34 15.46
CA SER A 117 5.32 16.07 14.29
C SER A 117 6.02 15.14 13.27
N GLU A 118 6.39 13.94 13.68
CA GLU A 118 6.98 12.91 12.81
C GLU A 118 5.94 12.02 12.12
N ALA A 119 4.73 11.87 12.65
CA ALA A 119 3.64 11.10 12.04
C ALA A 119 3.10 11.73 10.75
N ILE A 120 3.46 12.97 10.47
CA ILE A 120 3.16 13.67 9.21
C ILE A 120 3.97 13.11 8.04
N ARG A 121 5.07 12.42 8.28
CA ARG A 121 5.79 11.67 7.25
C ARG A 121 5.11 10.32 7.06
N VAL A 122 4.11 10.31 6.18
CA VAL A 122 3.64 9.05 5.58
C VAL A 122 4.83 8.42 4.89
N THR A 123 5.38 7.40 5.49
CA THR A 123 6.05 6.37 4.71
C THR A 123 4.97 5.76 3.83
N SER A 124 4.80 6.32 2.63
CA SER A 124 4.07 5.59 1.61
C SER A 124 4.86 4.28 1.43
N ASP A 125 4.24 3.14 1.71
CA ASP A 125 4.76 1.80 1.38
C ASP A 125 4.90 1.57 -0.14
N ALA A 126 4.65 2.58 -0.93
CA ALA A 126 5.11 2.67 -2.29
C ALA A 126 6.62 2.97 -2.22
N ILE A 127 7.44 1.94 -2.35
CA ILE A 127 8.81 2.12 -2.84
C ILE A 127 8.63 2.81 -4.20
N GLN A 128 8.65 4.14 -4.19
CA GLN A 128 8.78 4.92 -5.41
C GLN A 128 10.21 4.63 -5.89
N ILE A 129 10.32 3.57 -6.70
CA ILE A 129 11.52 3.34 -7.50
C ILE A 129 11.55 4.52 -8.47
N GLU A 130 12.38 5.51 -8.14
CA GLU A 130 12.53 6.66 -9.02
C GLU A 130 12.97 6.16 -10.40
N PRO A 131 12.16 6.36 -11.46
CA PRO A 131 12.48 5.88 -12.82
C PRO A 131 13.83 6.42 -13.29
N LEU A 132 14.25 7.55 -12.72
CA LEU A 132 15.53 8.21 -13.03
C LEU A 132 16.76 7.40 -12.53
N LEU A 133 16.62 6.56 -11.50
CA LEU A 133 17.69 5.69 -11.02
C LEU A 133 17.68 4.31 -11.68
N VAL A 134 16.51 3.80 -12.02
CA VAL A 134 16.37 2.48 -12.66
C VAL A 134 16.77 2.52 -14.14
N ALA A 135 16.42 3.58 -14.85
CA ALA A 135 16.73 3.73 -16.26
C ALA A 135 18.24 3.62 -16.56
N PRO A 136 19.15 4.36 -15.88
CA PRO A 136 20.59 4.19 -16.13
C PRO A 136 21.14 2.86 -15.62
N ALA A 137 20.62 2.30 -14.54
CA ALA A 137 21.06 1.00 -13.99
C ALA A 137 20.82 -0.16 -14.97
N VAL A 138 19.75 -0.09 -15.75
CA VAL A 138 19.44 -1.10 -16.79
C VAL A 138 20.10 -0.75 -18.12
N ALA A 139 20.15 0.53 -18.51
CA ALA A 139 20.66 0.96 -19.80
C ALA A 139 22.19 0.80 -19.91
N LEU A 140 22.95 1.06 -18.84
CA LEU A 140 24.41 0.98 -18.87
C LEU A 140 24.94 -0.42 -19.18
N PRO A 141 24.50 -1.52 -18.53
CA PRO A 141 24.98 -2.86 -18.88
C PRO A 141 24.58 -3.27 -20.31
N ILE A 142 23.39 -2.89 -20.78
CA ILE A 142 22.96 -3.18 -22.17
C ILE A 142 23.86 -2.45 -23.18
N LEU A 143 24.14 -1.17 -22.97
CA LEU A 143 25.05 -0.39 -23.79
C LEU A 143 26.47 -0.96 -23.80
N LEU A 144 26.95 -1.42 -22.65
CA LEU A 144 28.28 -2.04 -22.53
C LEU A 144 28.36 -3.34 -23.34
N ILE A 145 27.33 -4.19 -23.26
CA ILE A 145 27.23 -5.44 -24.01
C ILE A 145 27.20 -5.13 -25.53
N LEU A 146 26.39 -4.16 -25.96
CA LEU A 146 26.33 -3.74 -27.37
C LEU A 146 27.67 -3.21 -27.87
N LEU A 147 28.36 -2.42 -27.04
CA LEU A 147 29.70 -1.91 -27.38
C LEU A 147 30.71 -3.05 -27.57
N ILE A 148 30.73 -4.02 -26.67
CA ILE A 148 31.60 -5.21 -26.76
C ILE A 148 31.31 -6.00 -28.04
N VAL A 149 30.02 -6.22 -28.36
CA VAL A 149 29.62 -6.94 -29.59
C VAL A 149 30.04 -6.17 -30.85
N LEU A 150 29.88 -4.86 -30.87
CA LEU A 150 30.32 -4.00 -32.01
C LEU A 150 31.86 -4.04 -32.21
N LEU A 151 32.60 -3.96 -31.10
CA LEU A 151 34.08 -4.04 -31.18
C LEU A 151 34.56 -5.43 -31.62
N ALA A 152 33.89 -6.50 -31.16
CA ALA A 152 34.19 -7.87 -31.56
C ALA A 152 33.80 -8.18 -33.00
N SER A 153 32.73 -7.57 -33.51
CA SER A 153 32.27 -7.77 -34.91
C SER A 153 33.04 -6.93 -35.93
N GLY A 154 33.61 -5.76 -35.50
CA GLY A 154 34.38 -4.88 -36.38
C GLY A 154 35.73 -5.43 -36.82
N GLY A 155 36.22 -6.56 -36.24
CA GLY A 155 37.52 -7.15 -36.52
C GLY A 155 37.60 -8.07 -37.76
N LYS A 156 36.52 -8.40 -38.44
CA LYS A 156 36.54 -9.27 -39.64
C LYS A 156 36.85 -8.48 -40.91
N LYS A 157 38.15 -8.24 -41.18
CA LYS A 157 38.63 -7.79 -42.49
C LYS A 157 38.28 -8.84 -43.57
N LYS A 158 37.60 -8.42 -44.63
CA LYS A 158 37.35 -9.23 -45.86
C LYS A 158 38.69 -9.65 -46.46
N PRO A 159 38.87 -10.92 -46.92
CA PRO A 159 40.03 -11.34 -47.65
C PRO A 159 39.98 -10.70 -49.06
N LYS A 160 41.09 -10.03 -49.48
CA LYS A 160 41.31 -9.55 -50.84
C LYS A 160 41.32 -10.71 -51.85
N GLY A 161 40.33 -10.73 -52.75
CA GLY A 161 40.31 -11.65 -53.86
C GLY A 161 41.50 -11.44 -54.78
N GLY A 162 42.35 -12.47 -54.96
CA GLY A 162 43.45 -12.48 -55.84
C GLY A 162 42.96 -12.52 -57.27
N LYS A 163 43.50 -11.59 -58.13
CA LYS A 163 43.35 -11.64 -59.57
C LYS A 163 44.13 -12.83 -60.15
N ARG A 164 43.44 -13.74 -60.80
CA ARG A 164 44.06 -14.70 -61.71
C ARG A 164 44.13 -14.09 -63.06
N ASN A 165 45.41 -13.87 -63.56
CA ASN A 165 45.68 -13.60 -64.93
C ASN A 165 45.52 -14.89 -65.77
N ALA A 166 44.74 -14.83 -66.77
CA ALA A 166 44.74 -15.83 -67.83
C ALA A 166 45.64 -15.31 -69.01
N ASN A 167 46.66 -16.07 -69.34
CA ASN A 167 47.33 -15.97 -70.64
C ASN A 167 47.43 -17.38 -71.18
N ALA A 168 47.14 -17.46 -72.47
CA ALA A 168 47.32 -18.43 -73.54
C ALA A 168 46.06 -19.15 -73.92
#